data_e7b3feae5ac28ff21612112924cae828
#
_entry.id   e7b3feae5ac28ff21612112924cae828
#
_cell.length_a   1.000
_cell.length_b   1.000
_cell.length_c   1.000
_cell.angle_alpha   90.00
_cell.angle_beta   90.00
_cell.angle_gamma   90.00
#
_symmetry.space_group_name_H-M   'P 1'
#
loop_
_entity.id
_entity.type
_entity.pdbx_description
1 polymer ?
#
loop_
_entity_poly.entity_id
_entity_poly.type
_entity_poly.pdbx_seq_one_letter_code
_entity_poly.pdbx_strand_id
1 'polypeptide(L)'
;AFGGQTAIKLTKFLSDNGVNILGTSYDAIDMAEDRERFDELLEKYHIKRPRGVTVMTTDEALDVADKIGYPVLLRPSYVLGGQNMIIAFNEDDVKEYMAIILAQNIENPILIDKYLQGTELEVDAICDGEDILIPGIMEHIERAGVHSGDSIAVYPAWNLSDRMTQIIIESSKNLAIELRTKGLVNIQYLIYKDELYVIEVNPRSSRTIPYISKVTGVPMVDLATRAMLGEKLKDRGYGTGLYRKSPYIAVKVPVFSFEKLINVDNHLGPEMKSTGEVLRVAGTLEEALYKGLIGAGYKMKKKGGVFITVRNSDKAEIGEIAKKYYDLGFRIYATEGTADVLKKYGIDAVSVKKIHESKTNNTLTLIESGKIQYVISTSAKGRIPSRDSVKIRRKTVERNIPCLTSLDTANALADCLKSHYSQHSTELIDINHMREEKLMLKFTKMQGIGNDYIYCSTFDQEISNPEALAVRLSDRHFGIGGDGIILVCPSKVADAKMKMYNLDGSEGKM
;
A
#
# COMPACT_ATOMS: atom_id res chain seq x y z
N ALA A 1 -3.79 16.75 15.06
CA ALA A 1 -4.45 15.88 16.04
C ALA A 1 -4.01 14.43 15.84
N PHE A 2 -3.76 13.68 16.91
CA PHE A 2 -3.42 12.25 16.84
C PHE A 2 -4.67 11.35 16.85
N GLY A 3 -5.84 11.89 17.21
CA GLY A 3 -7.09 11.12 17.32
C GLY A 3 -7.90 10.97 16.02
N GLY A 4 -7.34 11.29 14.86
CA GLY A 4 -8.00 11.21 13.58
C GLY A 4 -9.26 12.09 13.48
N GLN A 5 -10.22 11.66 12.67
CA GLN A 5 -11.46 12.42 12.39
C GLN A 5 -12.31 12.71 13.62
N THR A 6 -12.32 11.83 14.62
CA THR A 6 -13.10 12.05 15.85
C THR A 6 -12.58 13.25 16.63
N ALA A 7 -11.26 13.41 16.73
CA ALA A 7 -10.65 14.54 17.42
C ALA A 7 -10.83 15.86 16.64
N ILE A 8 -10.76 15.81 15.32
CA ILE A 8 -10.97 16.98 14.45
C ILE A 8 -12.37 17.60 14.64
N LYS A 9 -13.40 16.79 14.79
CA LYS A 9 -14.78 17.28 15.02
C LYS A 9 -14.93 18.15 16.28
N LEU A 10 -14.03 18.04 17.25
CA LEU A 10 -14.02 18.86 18.46
C LEU A 10 -13.31 20.19 18.26
N THR A 11 -12.51 20.38 17.22
CA THR A 11 -11.63 21.55 17.07
C THR A 11 -12.41 22.85 16.97
N LYS A 12 -13.55 22.88 16.25
CA LYS A 12 -14.40 24.06 16.17
C LYS A 12 -14.90 24.47 17.54
N PHE A 13 -15.52 23.55 18.27
CA PHE A 13 -16.06 23.81 19.59
C PHE A 13 -14.97 24.31 20.58
N LEU A 14 -13.79 23.68 20.56
CA LEU A 14 -12.67 24.06 21.39
C LEU A 14 -12.16 25.47 21.04
N SER A 15 -12.01 25.75 19.74
CA SER A 15 -11.59 27.08 19.25
C SER A 15 -12.57 28.17 19.64
N ASP A 16 -13.87 27.95 19.43
CA ASP A 16 -14.95 28.88 19.75
C ASP A 16 -15.01 29.18 21.27
N ASN A 17 -14.55 28.25 22.11
CA ASN A 17 -14.47 28.42 23.58
C ASN A 17 -13.08 28.88 24.06
N GLY A 18 -12.20 29.34 23.16
CA GLY A 18 -10.90 29.92 23.52
C GLY A 18 -9.86 28.90 24.01
N VAL A 19 -10.06 27.61 23.75
CA VAL A 19 -9.09 26.58 24.09
C VAL A 19 -7.97 26.59 23.05
N ASN A 20 -6.73 26.72 23.51
CA ASN A 20 -5.57 26.66 22.62
C ASN A 20 -5.38 25.24 22.05
N ILE A 21 -5.48 25.12 20.73
CA ILE A 21 -5.27 23.86 20.01
C ILE A 21 -3.79 23.74 19.66
N LEU A 22 -3.10 22.74 20.24
CA LEU A 22 -1.75 22.40 19.85
C LEU A 22 -1.77 21.69 18.48
N GLY A 23 -0.99 22.20 17.54
CA GLY A 23 -0.92 21.69 16.17
C GLY A 23 -1.70 22.54 15.18
N THR A 24 -2.31 21.87 14.19
CA THR A 24 -3.05 22.55 13.10
C THR A 24 -4.33 23.18 13.63
N SER A 25 -4.58 24.45 13.32
CA SER A 25 -5.74 25.22 13.78
C SER A 25 -7.05 24.73 13.13
N TYR A 26 -8.19 25.09 13.73
CA TYR A 26 -9.51 24.80 13.14
C TYR A 26 -9.64 25.44 11.74
N ASP A 27 -9.24 26.70 11.56
CA ASP A 27 -9.32 27.40 10.27
C ASP A 27 -8.52 26.69 9.18
N ALA A 28 -7.35 26.15 9.50
CA ALA A 28 -6.52 25.38 8.58
C ALA A 28 -7.13 24.02 8.23
N ILE A 29 -7.79 23.38 9.19
CA ILE A 29 -8.53 22.13 8.96
C ILE A 29 -9.73 22.40 8.05
N ASP A 30 -10.49 23.45 8.34
CA ASP A 30 -11.65 23.87 7.55
C ASP A 30 -11.25 24.22 6.10
N MET A 31 -10.13 24.91 5.90
CA MET A 31 -9.57 25.20 4.59
C MET A 31 -9.27 23.93 3.76
N ALA A 32 -8.83 22.87 4.41
CA ALA A 32 -8.55 21.60 3.73
C ALA A 32 -9.83 20.78 3.45
N GLU A 33 -10.89 20.95 4.26
CA GLU A 33 -12.15 20.22 4.14
C GLU A 33 -13.20 20.97 3.28
N ASP A 34 -13.16 22.32 3.29
CA ASP A 34 -14.04 23.15 2.46
C ASP A 34 -13.56 23.16 1.01
N ARG A 35 -14.47 22.82 0.09
CA ARG A 35 -14.15 22.64 -1.31
C ARG A 35 -13.68 23.93 -1.98
N GLU A 36 -14.40 25.03 -1.77
CA GLU A 36 -14.10 26.29 -2.43
C GLU A 36 -12.76 26.85 -1.98
N ARG A 37 -12.55 26.87 -0.67
CA ARG A 37 -11.28 27.30 -0.07
C ARG A 37 -10.11 26.43 -0.51
N PHE A 38 -10.33 25.13 -0.63
CA PHE A 38 -9.30 24.20 -1.08
C PHE A 38 -9.02 24.34 -2.57
N ASP A 39 -10.04 24.60 -3.39
CA ASP A 39 -9.86 24.87 -4.83
C ASP A 39 -9.05 26.12 -5.06
N GLU A 40 -9.34 27.22 -4.36
CA GLU A 40 -8.52 28.47 -4.41
C GLU A 40 -7.07 28.21 -4.05
N LEU A 41 -6.81 27.41 -3.03
CA LEU A 41 -5.46 27.01 -2.63
C LEU A 41 -4.73 26.24 -3.73
N LEU A 42 -5.41 25.26 -4.34
CA LEU A 42 -4.81 24.46 -5.42
C LEU A 42 -4.53 25.29 -6.68
N GLU A 43 -5.43 26.20 -7.05
CA GLU A 43 -5.27 27.11 -8.18
C GLU A 43 -4.05 28.04 -7.99
N LYS A 44 -3.86 28.57 -6.78
CA LYS A 44 -2.71 29.41 -6.42
C LYS A 44 -1.37 28.74 -6.72
N TYR A 45 -1.28 27.43 -6.53
CA TYR A 45 -0.05 26.65 -6.73
C TYR A 45 -0.06 25.82 -8.02
N HIS A 46 -1.05 26.03 -8.89
CA HIS A 46 -1.22 25.28 -10.15
C HIS A 46 -1.26 23.74 -9.94
N ILE A 47 -1.78 23.31 -8.79
CA ILE A 47 -1.93 21.90 -8.47
C ILE A 47 -3.29 21.43 -8.99
N LYS A 48 -3.30 20.33 -9.76
CA LYS A 48 -4.51 19.81 -10.35
C LYS A 48 -5.31 18.95 -9.35
N ARG A 49 -6.63 18.96 -9.52
CA ARG A 49 -7.54 17.99 -8.90
C ARG A 49 -8.54 17.46 -9.92
N PRO A 50 -9.17 16.31 -9.71
CA PRO A 50 -10.25 15.84 -10.57
C PRO A 50 -11.39 16.88 -10.64
N ARG A 51 -11.88 17.15 -11.86
CA ARG A 51 -13.03 18.06 -12.05
C ARG A 51 -14.27 17.44 -11.43
N GLY A 52 -15.03 18.25 -10.69
CA GLY A 52 -16.26 17.80 -10.07
C GLY A 52 -17.26 18.92 -9.84
N VAL A 53 -18.53 18.53 -9.72
CA VAL A 53 -19.67 19.42 -9.52
C VAL A 53 -20.57 18.84 -8.43
N THR A 54 -21.12 19.73 -7.60
CA THR A 54 -22.10 19.38 -6.57
C THR A 54 -23.50 19.40 -7.13
N VAL A 55 -24.31 18.39 -6.83
CA VAL A 55 -25.69 18.21 -7.32
C VAL A 55 -26.63 17.81 -6.18
N MET A 56 -27.92 18.08 -6.35
CA MET A 56 -28.96 17.76 -5.37
C MET A 56 -29.98 16.74 -5.91
N THR A 57 -30.11 16.62 -7.21
CA THR A 57 -31.16 15.80 -7.85
C THR A 57 -30.56 14.76 -8.79
N THR A 58 -31.36 13.74 -9.13
CA THR A 58 -30.95 12.71 -10.10
C THR A 58 -30.74 13.30 -11.49
N ASP A 59 -31.59 14.21 -11.92
CA ASP A 59 -31.49 14.81 -13.26
C ASP A 59 -30.23 15.67 -13.39
N GLU A 60 -29.92 16.47 -12.35
CA GLU A 60 -28.65 17.20 -12.29
C GLU A 60 -27.43 16.24 -12.31
N ALA A 61 -27.52 15.12 -11.59
CA ALA A 61 -26.46 14.12 -11.54
C ALA A 61 -26.17 13.52 -12.90
N LEU A 62 -27.20 13.20 -13.66
CA LEU A 62 -27.10 12.67 -15.03
C LEU A 62 -26.48 13.69 -15.99
N ASP A 63 -26.99 14.93 -15.98
CA ASP A 63 -26.51 16.01 -16.83
C ASP A 63 -25.02 16.32 -16.56
N VAL A 64 -24.62 16.35 -15.28
CA VAL A 64 -23.23 16.57 -14.88
C VAL A 64 -22.33 15.38 -15.26
N ALA A 65 -22.80 14.15 -15.05
CA ALA A 65 -22.05 12.96 -15.42
C ALA A 65 -21.81 12.88 -16.93
N ASP A 66 -22.78 13.24 -17.74
CA ASP A 66 -22.65 13.31 -19.19
C ASP A 66 -21.66 14.41 -19.63
N LYS A 67 -21.70 15.59 -19.03
CA LYS A 67 -20.77 16.70 -19.32
C LYS A 67 -19.34 16.40 -18.94
N ILE A 68 -19.13 15.77 -17.78
CA ILE A 68 -17.81 15.35 -17.28
C ILE A 68 -17.30 14.15 -18.08
N GLY A 69 -18.20 13.29 -18.54
CA GLY A 69 -17.96 12.03 -19.22
C GLY A 69 -17.63 10.88 -18.26
N TYR A 70 -18.20 9.70 -18.54
CA TYR A 70 -17.95 8.49 -17.74
C TYR A 70 -16.50 7.97 -17.86
N PRO A 71 -15.98 7.26 -16.83
CA PRO A 71 -16.58 7.02 -15.52
C PRO A 71 -16.50 8.24 -14.60
N VAL A 72 -17.44 8.30 -13.63
CA VAL A 72 -17.51 9.34 -12.61
C VAL A 72 -17.54 8.74 -11.21
N LEU A 73 -17.00 9.48 -10.22
CA LEU A 73 -17.07 9.14 -8.82
C LEU A 73 -18.18 9.95 -8.16
N LEU A 74 -19.14 9.28 -7.54
CA LEU A 74 -20.21 9.92 -6.78
C LEU A 74 -19.94 9.74 -5.28
N ARG A 75 -20.01 10.84 -4.55
CA ARG A 75 -19.84 10.84 -3.09
C ARG A 75 -20.80 11.81 -2.42
N PRO A 76 -21.49 11.43 -1.33
CA PRO A 76 -22.21 12.37 -0.49
C PRO A 76 -21.22 13.34 0.15
N SER A 77 -21.61 14.58 0.38
CA SER A 77 -20.82 15.51 1.18
C SER A 77 -20.74 15.04 2.64
N TYR A 78 -19.63 15.33 3.32
CA TYR A 78 -19.43 15.04 4.75
C TYR A 78 -19.44 13.56 5.16
N VAL A 79 -18.98 12.64 4.29
CA VAL A 79 -18.86 11.22 4.64
C VAL A 79 -17.49 10.88 5.19
N LEU A 80 -17.43 9.87 6.09
CA LEU A 80 -16.22 9.33 6.67
C LEU A 80 -15.84 8.00 6.02
N GLY A 81 -14.54 7.82 5.72
CA GLY A 81 -14.02 6.53 5.22
C GLY A 81 -14.63 6.09 3.90
N GLY A 82 -15.01 7.02 3.02
CA GLY A 82 -15.59 6.73 1.73
C GLY A 82 -16.98 6.07 1.76
N GLN A 83 -17.68 6.13 2.89
CA GLN A 83 -19.01 5.53 3.05
C GLN A 83 -19.97 6.04 1.98
N ASN A 84 -20.72 5.13 1.35
CA ASN A 84 -21.64 5.45 0.26
C ASN A 84 -20.99 6.11 -0.97
N MET A 85 -19.68 6.02 -1.16
CA MET A 85 -19.05 6.41 -2.43
C MET A 85 -19.13 5.28 -3.45
N ILE A 86 -19.34 5.61 -4.72
CA ILE A 86 -19.29 4.65 -5.82
C ILE A 86 -18.64 5.24 -7.07
N ILE A 87 -18.12 4.35 -7.92
CA ILE A 87 -17.67 4.67 -9.26
C ILE A 87 -18.76 4.21 -10.23
N ALA A 88 -19.36 5.16 -10.97
CA ALA A 88 -20.38 4.91 -11.97
C ALA A 88 -19.75 4.92 -13.36
N PHE A 89 -20.01 3.88 -14.14
CA PHE A 89 -19.45 3.69 -15.47
C PHE A 89 -20.42 4.08 -16.58
N ASN A 90 -21.68 4.29 -16.24
CA ASN A 90 -22.77 4.64 -17.17
C ASN A 90 -23.94 5.28 -16.41
N GLU A 91 -24.93 5.73 -17.17
CA GLU A 91 -26.15 6.38 -16.70
C GLU A 91 -26.95 5.50 -15.71
N ASP A 92 -27.06 4.21 -15.98
CA ASP A 92 -27.81 3.29 -15.11
C ASP A 92 -27.18 3.19 -13.72
N ASP A 93 -25.83 3.18 -13.65
CA ASP A 93 -25.12 3.15 -12.37
C ASP A 93 -25.39 4.43 -11.56
N VAL A 94 -25.49 5.61 -12.21
CA VAL A 94 -25.84 6.88 -11.56
C VAL A 94 -27.26 6.85 -11.05
N LYS A 95 -28.24 6.41 -11.87
CA LYS A 95 -29.63 6.29 -11.47
C LYS A 95 -29.84 5.39 -10.27
N GLU A 96 -29.19 4.20 -10.31
CA GLU A 96 -29.28 3.24 -9.20
C GLU A 96 -28.70 3.83 -7.90
N TYR A 97 -27.56 4.51 -7.98
CA TYR A 97 -26.93 5.12 -6.83
C TYR A 97 -27.78 6.25 -6.24
N MET A 98 -28.27 7.17 -7.08
CA MET A 98 -29.12 8.27 -6.65
C MET A 98 -30.38 7.76 -5.96
N ALA A 99 -30.99 6.71 -6.49
CA ALA A 99 -32.16 6.08 -5.86
C ALA A 99 -31.83 5.53 -4.46
N ILE A 100 -30.68 4.93 -4.25
CA ILE A 100 -30.26 4.42 -2.94
C ILE A 100 -30.04 5.57 -1.95
N ILE A 101 -29.39 6.66 -2.36
CA ILE A 101 -29.09 7.81 -1.52
C ILE A 101 -30.39 8.55 -1.14
N LEU A 102 -31.27 8.80 -2.09
CA LEU A 102 -32.54 9.46 -1.84
C LEU A 102 -33.47 8.63 -0.93
N ALA A 103 -33.41 7.29 -1.05
CA ALA A 103 -34.19 6.39 -0.16
C ALA A 103 -33.68 6.41 1.29
N GLN A 104 -32.46 6.86 1.55
CA GLN A 104 -31.89 6.99 2.90
C GLN A 104 -32.16 8.36 3.54
N ASN A 105 -32.98 9.23 2.89
CA ASN A 105 -33.27 10.62 3.32
C ASN A 105 -31.96 11.43 3.58
N ILE A 106 -30.92 11.21 2.78
CA ILE A 106 -29.69 11.98 2.85
C ILE A 106 -29.97 13.31 2.11
N GLU A 107 -30.17 14.38 2.85
CA GLU A 107 -30.38 15.74 2.33
C GLU A 107 -29.05 16.44 1.92
N ASN A 108 -27.93 15.77 2.07
CA ASN A 108 -26.63 16.34 1.76
C ASN A 108 -26.38 16.40 0.24
N PRO A 109 -25.73 17.46 -0.24
CA PRO A 109 -25.31 17.54 -1.63
C PRO A 109 -24.42 16.35 -2.02
N ILE A 110 -24.59 15.89 -3.25
CA ILE A 110 -23.78 14.81 -3.83
C ILE A 110 -22.73 15.44 -4.74
N LEU A 111 -21.47 15.09 -4.54
CA LEU A 111 -20.40 15.51 -5.39
C LEU A 111 -20.14 14.46 -6.46
N ILE A 112 -20.05 14.92 -7.70
CA ILE A 112 -19.73 14.09 -8.87
C ILE A 112 -18.37 14.56 -9.39
N ASP A 113 -17.36 13.73 -9.24
CA ASP A 113 -16.02 14.00 -9.73
C ASP A 113 -15.71 13.14 -10.97
N LYS A 114 -14.88 13.66 -11.88
CA LYS A 114 -14.28 12.84 -12.92
C LYS A 114 -13.45 11.74 -12.27
N TYR A 115 -13.77 10.48 -12.54
CA TYR A 115 -12.93 9.38 -12.09
C TYR A 115 -11.73 9.20 -13.02
N LEU A 116 -10.54 9.36 -12.47
CA LEU A 116 -9.27 9.19 -13.15
C LEU A 116 -8.63 7.87 -12.69
N GLN A 117 -8.51 6.93 -13.60
CA GLN A 117 -7.94 5.61 -13.30
C GLN A 117 -6.41 5.65 -13.41
N GLY A 118 -5.75 6.20 -12.41
CA GLY A 118 -4.30 6.38 -12.36
C GLY A 118 -3.65 5.72 -11.15
N THR A 119 -2.35 5.87 -11.02
CA THR A 119 -1.56 5.39 -9.90
C THR A 119 -1.78 6.29 -8.69
N GLU A 120 -2.21 5.71 -7.57
CA GLU A 120 -2.39 6.44 -6.32
C GLU A 120 -1.12 6.41 -5.48
N LEU A 121 -0.83 7.55 -4.87
CA LEU A 121 0.32 7.75 -4.01
C LEU A 121 -0.11 8.38 -2.69
N GLU A 122 0.60 8.06 -1.64
CA GLU A 122 0.35 8.60 -0.31
C GLU A 122 1.63 9.17 0.28
N VAL A 123 1.54 10.39 0.80
CA VAL A 123 2.60 11.09 1.50
C VAL A 123 2.13 11.41 2.91
N ASP A 124 2.80 10.84 3.90
CA ASP A 124 2.71 11.29 5.28
C ASP A 124 3.91 12.17 5.60
N ALA A 125 3.65 13.36 6.10
CA ALA A 125 4.70 14.33 6.36
C ALA A 125 4.54 15.00 7.73
N ILE A 126 5.61 15.62 8.18
CA ILE A 126 5.65 16.47 9.38
C ILE A 126 5.94 17.89 8.90
N CYS A 127 5.17 18.86 9.42
CA CYS A 127 5.39 20.28 9.14
C CYS A 127 5.53 21.06 10.45
N ASP A 128 6.47 22.01 10.52
CA ASP A 128 6.69 22.89 11.69
C ASP A 128 6.16 24.32 11.44
N GLY A 129 5.45 24.51 10.31
CA GLY A 129 4.92 25.80 9.84
C GLY A 129 5.88 26.59 8.92
N GLU A 130 7.13 26.15 8.77
CA GLU A 130 8.14 26.75 7.89
C GLU A 130 8.72 25.71 6.93
N ASP A 131 9.01 24.54 7.45
CA ASP A 131 9.58 23.43 6.70
C ASP A 131 8.74 22.15 6.82
N ILE A 132 8.97 21.22 5.88
CA ILE A 132 8.33 19.92 5.85
C ILE A 132 9.40 18.82 5.82
N LEU A 133 9.14 17.73 6.52
CA LEU A 133 9.88 16.47 6.41
C LEU A 133 8.96 15.38 5.88
N ILE A 134 9.32 14.81 4.74
CA ILE A 134 8.63 13.68 4.10
C ILE A 134 9.48 12.43 4.34
N PRO A 135 9.12 11.53 5.25
CA PRO A 135 9.88 10.30 5.51
C PRO A 135 9.97 9.38 4.30
N GLY A 136 8.93 9.36 3.47
CA GLY A 136 8.90 8.63 2.22
C GLY A 136 7.59 8.78 1.47
N ILE A 137 7.63 8.42 0.18
CA ILE A 137 6.47 8.39 -0.71
C ILE A 137 6.07 6.93 -0.88
N MET A 138 4.79 6.63 -0.62
CA MET A 138 4.20 5.30 -0.81
C MET A 138 3.42 5.25 -2.11
N GLU A 139 3.48 4.12 -2.80
CA GLU A 139 2.72 3.86 -4.03
C GLU A 139 1.78 2.69 -3.79
N HIS A 140 0.53 2.79 -4.26
CA HIS A 140 -0.45 1.73 -4.15
C HIS A 140 -0.33 0.75 -5.32
N ILE A 141 -0.52 -0.54 -5.04
CA ILE A 141 -0.63 -1.57 -6.09
C ILE A 141 -1.93 -1.36 -6.86
N GLU A 142 -3.04 -1.16 -6.14
CA GLU A 142 -4.34 -0.91 -6.74
C GLU A 142 -4.39 0.53 -7.26
N ARG A 143 -4.90 0.68 -8.49
CA ARG A 143 -5.21 2.00 -9.07
C ARG A 143 -6.25 2.73 -8.22
N ALA A 144 -6.27 4.06 -8.33
CA ALA A 144 -7.26 4.90 -7.65
C ALA A 144 -8.69 4.38 -7.78
N GLY A 145 -9.47 4.55 -6.72
CA GLY A 145 -10.84 4.05 -6.60
C GLY A 145 -11.02 2.91 -5.60
N VAL A 146 -9.92 2.37 -5.07
CA VAL A 146 -9.90 1.55 -3.86
C VAL A 146 -9.46 2.44 -2.70
N HIS A 147 -10.16 2.37 -1.56
CA HIS A 147 -9.78 3.17 -0.38
C HIS A 147 -8.33 2.88 0.03
N SER A 148 -7.56 3.91 0.38
CA SER A 148 -6.14 3.78 0.73
C SER A 148 -5.87 2.77 1.85
N GLY A 149 -6.77 2.66 2.82
CA GLY A 149 -6.72 1.64 3.87
C GLY A 149 -6.86 0.20 3.37
N ASP A 150 -7.52 0.00 2.23
CA ASP A 150 -7.79 -1.30 1.61
C ASP A 150 -6.80 -1.65 0.50
N SER A 151 -5.94 -0.70 0.11
CA SER A 151 -4.92 -0.89 -0.90
C SER A 151 -3.62 -1.43 -0.30
N ILE A 152 -2.90 -2.21 -1.10
CA ILE A 152 -1.52 -2.61 -0.78
C ILE A 152 -0.62 -1.41 -1.07
N ALA A 153 0.00 -0.85 -0.02
CA ALA A 153 0.95 0.25 -0.17
C ALA A 153 2.38 -0.26 -0.12
N VAL A 154 3.22 0.26 -1.00
CA VAL A 154 4.63 -0.11 -1.16
C VAL A 154 5.49 1.11 -0.86
N TYR A 155 6.52 0.94 -0.06
CA TYR A 155 7.56 1.93 0.21
C TYR A 155 8.95 1.33 -0.06
N PRO A 156 9.85 2.08 -0.69
CA PRO A 156 9.61 3.34 -1.41
C PRO A 156 8.76 3.11 -2.67
N ALA A 157 8.10 4.15 -3.17
CA ALA A 157 7.43 4.12 -4.46
C ALA A 157 8.40 3.63 -5.54
N TRP A 158 7.95 2.69 -6.39
CA TRP A 158 8.85 1.96 -7.31
C TRP A 158 8.78 2.44 -8.77
N ASN A 159 7.70 3.13 -9.15
CA ASN A 159 7.48 3.61 -10.52
C ASN A 159 7.58 5.14 -10.67
N LEU A 160 8.13 5.85 -9.68
CA LEU A 160 8.26 7.29 -9.73
C LEU A 160 9.51 7.73 -10.47
N SER A 161 9.36 8.63 -11.45
CA SER A 161 10.47 9.39 -12.02
C SER A 161 10.97 10.44 -11.03
N ASP A 162 12.25 10.84 -11.19
CA ASP A 162 12.83 11.92 -10.38
C ASP A 162 12.06 13.24 -10.56
N ARG A 163 11.62 13.54 -11.80
CA ARG A 163 10.77 14.70 -12.09
C ARG A 163 9.48 14.69 -11.26
N MET A 164 8.77 13.58 -11.28
CA MET A 164 7.51 13.45 -10.54
C MET A 164 7.74 13.49 -9.02
N THR A 165 8.83 12.90 -8.55
CA THR A 165 9.24 12.97 -7.15
C THR A 165 9.44 14.42 -6.70
N GLN A 166 10.11 15.27 -7.50
CA GLN A 166 10.30 16.67 -7.17
C GLN A 166 8.98 17.46 -7.17
N ILE A 167 8.10 17.19 -8.12
CA ILE A 167 6.75 17.82 -8.15
C ILE A 167 5.96 17.46 -6.89
N ILE A 168 6.01 16.20 -6.43
CA ILE A 168 5.34 15.75 -5.20
C ILE A 168 5.92 16.47 -3.97
N ILE A 169 7.24 16.59 -3.87
CA ILE A 169 7.90 17.28 -2.76
C ILE A 169 7.48 18.74 -2.69
N GLU A 170 7.53 19.45 -3.82
CA GLU A 170 7.14 20.86 -3.91
C GLU A 170 5.66 21.04 -3.59
N SER A 171 4.78 20.24 -4.19
CA SER A 171 3.34 20.30 -3.94
C SER A 171 3.02 20.05 -2.48
N SER A 172 3.66 19.04 -1.87
CA SER A 172 3.46 18.71 -0.45
C SER A 172 3.93 19.85 0.46
N LYS A 173 5.07 20.47 0.14
CA LYS A 173 5.58 21.63 0.89
C LYS A 173 4.62 22.81 0.80
N ASN A 174 4.20 23.17 -0.40
CA ASN A 174 3.30 24.29 -0.63
C ASN A 174 1.97 24.11 0.09
N LEU A 175 1.37 22.92 -0.02
CA LEU A 175 0.10 22.59 0.66
C LEU A 175 0.24 22.65 2.18
N ALA A 176 1.26 21.99 2.75
CA ALA A 176 1.43 21.93 4.19
C ALA A 176 1.69 23.31 4.81
N ILE A 177 2.49 24.17 4.15
CA ILE A 177 2.82 25.52 4.64
C ILE A 177 1.62 26.45 4.50
N GLU A 178 0.93 26.45 3.36
CA GLU A 178 -0.23 27.32 3.15
C GLU A 178 -1.40 26.97 4.08
N LEU A 179 -1.61 25.67 4.32
CA LEU A 179 -2.54 25.19 5.33
C LEU A 179 -2.05 25.46 6.77
N ARG A 180 -0.92 26.13 6.93
CA ARG A 180 -0.33 26.43 8.26
C ARG A 180 -0.27 25.20 9.17
N THR A 181 0.00 24.05 8.55
CA THR A 181 0.05 22.79 9.27
C THR A 181 1.15 22.82 10.34
N LYS A 182 0.81 22.37 11.54
CA LYS A 182 1.79 22.08 12.60
C LYS A 182 1.61 20.66 13.09
N GLY A 183 2.61 19.83 12.84
CA GLY A 183 2.57 18.40 13.15
C GLY A 183 2.35 17.55 11.89
N LEU A 184 1.48 16.57 11.97
CA LEU A 184 1.26 15.59 10.90
C LEU A 184 0.31 16.09 9.81
N VAL A 185 0.62 15.77 8.57
CA VAL A 185 -0.24 15.94 7.41
C VAL A 185 -0.14 14.72 6.50
N ASN A 186 -1.28 14.26 6.04
CA ASN A 186 -1.39 13.19 5.04
C ASN A 186 -1.94 13.76 3.75
N ILE A 187 -1.29 13.46 2.64
CA ILE A 187 -1.69 13.94 1.31
C ILE A 187 -1.81 12.74 0.39
N GLN A 188 -2.96 12.62 -0.25
CA GLN A 188 -3.22 11.59 -1.25
C GLN A 188 -3.14 12.21 -2.65
N TYR A 189 -2.29 11.62 -3.48
CA TYR A 189 -2.03 12.02 -4.84
C TYR A 189 -2.47 10.96 -5.84
N LEU A 190 -2.69 11.39 -7.06
CA LEU A 190 -2.97 10.55 -8.21
C LEU A 190 -2.08 10.98 -9.37
N ILE A 191 -1.39 10.05 -10.00
CA ILE A 191 -0.72 10.26 -11.28
C ILE A 191 -1.60 9.71 -12.40
N TYR A 192 -2.01 10.58 -13.30
CA TYR A 192 -2.78 10.23 -14.48
C TYR A 192 -2.23 10.92 -15.72
N LYS A 193 -1.84 10.14 -16.74
CA LYS A 193 -1.23 10.64 -17.99
C LYS A 193 0.00 11.54 -17.73
N ASP A 194 0.89 11.11 -16.84
CA ASP A 194 2.11 11.82 -16.43
C ASP A 194 1.87 13.21 -15.80
N GLU A 195 0.68 13.43 -15.25
CA GLU A 195 0.30 14.63 -14.50
C GLU A 195 -0.09 14.27 -13.07
N LEU A 196 0.30 15.14 -12.11
CA LEU A 196 -0.03 14.98 -10.69
C LEU A 196 -1.36 15.66 -10.38
N TYR A 197 -2.21 14.94 -9.67
CA TYR A 197 -3.48 15.41 -9.11
C TYR A 197 -3.48 15.20 -7.60
N VAL A 198 -4.07 16.14 -6.85
CA VAL A 198 -4.38 15.96 -5.43
C VAL A 198 -5.79 15.39 -5.32
N ILE A 199 -5.93 14.30 -4.54
CA ILE A 199 -7.22 13.71 -4.18
C ILE A 199 -7.75 14.39 -2.92
N GLU A 200 -6.94 14.38 -1.84
CA GLU A 200 -7.29 15.01 -0.56
C GLU A 200 -6.06 15.35 0.26
N VAL A 201 -6.23 16.30 1.18
CA VAL A 201 -5.25 16.65 2.20
C VAL A 201 -5.89 16.52 3.58
N ASN A 202 -5.24 15.78 4.44
CA ASN A 202 -5.69 15.55 5.81
C ASN A 202 -4.66 16.13 6.80
N PRO A 203 -4.85 17.34 7.36
CA PRO A 203 -3.91 17.95 8.30
C PRO A 203 -4.01 17.31 9.71
N ARG A 204 -3.78 16.01 9.74
CA ARG A 204 -3.87 15.13 10.91
C ARG A 204 -3.07 13.86 10.72
N SER A 205 -3.00 13.04 11.78
CA SER A 205 -2.45 11.68 11.69
C SER A 205 -3.26 10.80 10.74
N SER A 206 -2.55 9.97 9.97
CA SER A 206 -3.10 8.90 9.14
C SER A 206 -2.87 7.52 9.78
N ARG A 207 -3.45 6.48 9.17
CA ARG A 207 -3.19 5.09 9.58
C ARG A 207 -1.81 4.60 9.17
N THR A 208 -1.23 5.18 8.14
CA THR A 208 0.08 4.82 7.60
C THR A 208 1.24 5.36 8.43
N ILE A 209 1.02 6.28 9.38
CA ILE A 209 2.06 6.83 10.26
C ILE A 209 2.88 5.75 10.98
N PRO A 210 2.29 4.74 11.65
CA PRO A 210 3.08 3.68 12.29
C PRO A 210 3.90 2.88 11.30
N TYR A 211 3.35 2.62 10.11
CA TYR A 211 4.01 1.91 9.03
C TYR A 211 5.23 2.70 8.53
N ILE A 212 5.02 3.93 8.04
CA ILE A 212 6.09 4.74 7.44
C ILE A 212 7.16 5.12 8.49
N SER A 213 6.77 5.43 9.72
CA SER A 213 7.69 5.69 10.81
C SER A 213 8.62 4.51 11.07
N LYS A 214 8.07 3.29 11.10
CA LYS A 214 8.83 2.05 11.35
C LYS A 214 9.83 1.76 10.23
N VAL A 215 9.38 1.79 8.97
CA VAL A 215 10.22 1.42 7.82
C VAL A 215 11.23 2.49 7.44
N THR A 216 11.00 3.73 7.83
CA THR A 216 11.95 4.83 7.58
C THR A 216 12.85 5.13 8.78
N GLY A 217 12.51 4.64 9.97
CA GLY A 217 13.21 4.96 11.22
C GLY A 217 13.06 6.44 11.63
N VAL A 218 12.13 7.19 11.02
CA VAL A 218 11.82 8.57 11.40
C VAL A 218 10.75 8.54 12.49
N PRO A 219 11.01 9.04 13.71
CA PRO A 219 10.06 9.01 14.81
C PRO A 219 8.98 10.09 14.63
N MET A 220 8.05 9.85 13.69
CA MET A 220 7.11 10.85 13.20
C MET A 220 6.25 11.47 14.30
N VAL A 221 5.77 10.67 15.24
CA VAL A 221 4.92 11.16 16.32
C VAL A 221 5.70 12.07 17.29
N ASP A 222 6.94 11.70 17.62
CA ASP A 222 7.82 12.54 18.45
C ASP A 222 8.12 13.88 17.76
N LEU A 223 8.58 13.83 16.50
CA LEU A 223 8.90 15.03 15.73
C LEU A 223 7.67 15.94 15.53
N ALA A 224 6.52 15.37 15.25
CA ALA A 224 5.27 16.10 15.11
C ALA A 224 4.86 16.78 16.42
N THR A 225 5.00 16.08 17.56
CA THR A 225 4.72 16.65 18.89
C THR A 225 5.64 17.83 19.17
N ARG A 226 6.93 17.71 18.88
CA ARG A 226 7.91 18.79 19.04
C ARG A 226 7.60 19.99 18.14
N ALA A 227 7.22 19.73 16.87
CA ALA A 227 6.80 20.79 15.95
C ALA A 227 5.54 21.53 16.47
N MET A 228 4.57 20.80 17.04
CA MET A 228 3.40 21.42 17.71
C MET A 228 3.77 22.27 18.92
N LEU A 229 4.87 21.94 19.61
CA LEU A 229 5.42 22.72 20.73
C LEU A 229 6.33 23.87 20.29
N GLY A 230 6.53 24.05 18.97
CA GLY A 230 7.28 25.18 18.40
C GLY A 230 8.74 24.88 18.07
N GLU A 231 9.19 23.62 18.20
CA GLU A 231 10.54 23.22 17.79
C GLU A 231 10.63 23.09 16.26
N LYS A 232 11.81 23.39 15.70
CA LYS A 232 12.04 23.38 14.26
C LYS A 232 12.61 22.04 13.78
N LEU A 233 12.14 21.55 12.65
CA LEU A 233 12.59 20.28 12.05
C LEU A 233 14.07 20.27 11.71
N LYS A 234 14.59 21.42 11.20
CA LYS A 234 16.01 21.59 10.85
C LYS A 234 16.97 21.31 12.02
N ASP A 235 16.51 21.48 13.28
CA ASP A 235 17.31 21.32 14.49
C ASP A 235 17.27 19.89 15.05
N ARG A 236 16.60 18.94 14.35
CA ARG A 236 16.31 17.59 14.86
C ARG A 236 17.13 16.45 14.24
N GLY A 237 18.05 16.78 13.33
CA GLY A 237 18.97 15.78 12.73
C GLY A 237 18.38 14.89 11.64
N TYR A 238 17.10 15.07 11.29
CA TYR A 238 16.44 14.33 10.20
C TYR A 238 16.42 15.13 8.88
N GLY A 239 16.78 16.43 8.93
CA GLY A 239 16.71 17.33 7.79
C GLY A 239 15.30 17.78 7.44
N THR A 240 15.13 18.34 6.25
CA THR A 240 13.86 18.80 5.67
C THR A 240 13.73 18.26 4.23
N GLY A 241 12.52 18.29 3.68
CA GLY A 241 12.22 17.72 2.37
C GLY A 241 12.07 16.19 2.42
N LEU A 242 12.44 15.50 1.33
CA LEU A 242 12.36 14.05 1.26
C LEU A 242 13.54 13.40 1.99
N TYR A 243 13.22 12.54 2.95
CA TYR A 243 14.23 11.78 3.68
C TYR A 243 14.83 10.67 2.80
N ARG A 244 16.04 10.22 3.15
CA ARG A 244 16.76 9.17 2.42
C ARG A 244 15.95 7.87 2.33
N LYS A 245 15.96 7.24 1.14
CA LYS A 245 15.27 5.96 0.89
C LYS A 245 15.82 4.84 1.80
N SER A 246 14.96 3.89 2.16
CA SER A 246 15.37 2.62 2.75
C SER A 246 16.08 1.74 1.71
N PRO A 247 17.08 0.93 2.10
CA PRO A 247 17.66 -0.08 1.21
C PRO A 247 16.73 -1.27 0.96
N TYR A 248 15.64 -1.36 1.69
CA TYR A 248 14.64 -2.42 1.60
C TYR A 248 13.32 -1.90 1.07
N ILE A 249 12.56 -2.81 0.51
CA ILE A 249 11.16 -2.58 0.10
C ILE A 249 10.26 -3.07 1.23
N ALA A 250 9.35 -2.21 1.64
CA ALA A 250 8.32 -2.52 2.62
C ALA A 250 6.95 -2.50 1.98
N VAL A 251 6.08 -3.41 2.39
CA VAL A 251 4.68 -3.45 1.96
C VAL A 251 3.75 -3.44 3.16
N LYS A 252 2.70 -2.65 3.05
CA LYS A 252 1.52 -2.71 3.90
C LYS A 252 0.45 -3.48 3.15
N VAL A 253 0.00 -4.61 3.68
CA VAL A 253 -1.08 -5.42 3.11
C VAL A 253 -2.30 -5.35 4.02
N PRO A 254 -3.48 -4.95 3.53
CA PRO A 254 -4.68 -4.87 4.35
C PRO A 254 -5.16 -6.26 4.77
N VAL A 255 -5.77 -6.32 5.96
CA VAL A 255 -6.41 -7.52 6.49
C VAL A 255 -7.91 -7.29 6.58
N PHE A 256 -8.69 -8.26 6.11
CA PHE A 256 -10.15 -8.20 6.08
C PHE A 256 -10.74 -9.30 6.95
N SER A 257 -11.78 -8.98 7.70
CA SER A 257 -12.54 -9.94 8.54
C SER A 257 -13.88 -10.32 7.90
N PHE A 258 -13.90 -10.56 6.59
CA PHE A 258 -15.13 -10.86 5.86
C PHE A 258 -15.84 -12.14 6.35
N GLU A 259 -15.09 -13.09 6.91
CA GLU A 259 -15.67 -14.31 7.50
C GLU A 259 -16.55 -14.02 8.73
N LYS A 260 -16.31 -12.89 9.40
CA LYS A 260 -17.11 -12.43 10.55
C LYS A 260 -18.23 -11.46 10.15
N LEU A 261 -18.15 -10.89 8.96
CA LEU A 261 -19.03 -9.84 8.45
C LEU A 261 -19.95 -10.41 7.35
N ILE A 262 -20.92 -11.23 7.73
CA ILE A 262 -21.73 -12.06 6.83
C ILE A 262 -22.49 -11.26 5.75
N ASN A 263 -22.83 -10.00 6.04
CA ASN A 263 -23.62 -9.14 5.13
C ASN A 263 -22.79 -8.13 4.34
N VAL A 264 -21.47 -8.13 4.49
CA VAL A 264 -20.58 -7.19 3.79
C VAL A 264 -20.09 -7.80 2.48
N ASP A 265 -20.25 -7.08 1.38
CA ASP A 265 -19.66 -7.44 0.10
C ASP A 265 -18.15 -7.18 0.14
N ASN A 266 -17.34 -8.16 -0.23
CA ASN A 266 -15.88 -8.09 -0.24
C ASN A 266 -15.30 -7.40 -1.49
N HIS A 267 -16.13 -6.80 -2.34
CA HIS A 267 -15.66 -5.96 -3.44
C HIS A 267 -14.96 -4.70 -2.88
N LEU A 268 -13.70 -4.50 -3.26
CA LEU A 268 -12.95 -3.30 -2.89
C LEU A 268 -13.42 -2.10 -3.73
N GLY A 269 -13.48 -0.95 -3.09
CA GLY A 269 -13.94 0.28 -3.69
C GLY A 269 -13.59 1.47 -2.80
N PRO A 270 -14.20 2.64 -3.02
CA PRO A 270 -13.91 3.85 -2.25
C PRO A 270 -14.21 3.74 -0.75
N GLU A 271 -15.14 2.84 -0.35
CA GLU A 271 -15.47 2.60 1.05
C GLU A 271 -14.49 1.63 1.71
N MET A 272 -13.95 2.03 2.85
CA MET A 272 -13.01 1.23 3.61
C MET A 272 -13.64 0.00 4.27
N LYS A 273 -13.01 -1.17 4.11
CA LYS A 273 -13.46 -2.48 4.63
C LYS A 273 -12.42 -3.23 5.44
N SER A 274 -11.16 -2.82 5.38
CA SER A 274 -10.09 -3.44 6.14
C SER A 274 -10.28 -3.25 7.65
N THR A 275 -9.91 -4.28 8.41
CA THR A 275 -9.98 -4.30 9.89
C THR A 275 -8.60 -4.29 10.53
N GLY A 276 -7.55 -4.43 9.75
CA GLY A 276 -6.17 -4.41 10.18
C GLY A 276 -5.22 -4.35 8.98
N GLU A 277 -3.93 -4.42 9.28
CA GLU A 277 -2.88 -4.37 8.28
C GLU A 277 -1.66 -5.18 8.70
N VAL A 278 -0.88 -5.63 7.73
CA VAL A 278 0.36 -6.37 7.92
C VAL A 278 1.49 -5.59 7.27
N LEU A 279 2.55 -5.32 8.05
CA LEU A 279 3.82 -4.82 7.53
C LEU A 279 4.76 -5.98 7.23
N ARG A 280 5.38 -5.98 6.03
CA ARG A 280 6.48 -6.87 5.67
C ARG A 280 7.56 -6.10 4.92
N VAL A 281 8.78 -6.61 5.06
CA VAL A 281 9.99 -5.98 4.51
C VAL A 281 10.84 -7.06 3.83
N ALA A 282 11.43 -6.70 2.68
CA ALA A 282 12.31 -7.60 1.92
C ALA A 282 13.30 -6.81 1.04
N GLY A 283 14.23 -7.51 0.42
CA GLY A 283 15.16 -6.94 -0.56
C GLY A 283 14.51 -6.66 -1.91
N THR A 284 13.41 -7.35 -2.26
CA THR A 284 12.65 -7.20 -3.51
C THR A 284 11.16 -7.02 -3.26
N LEU A 285 10.46 -6.43 -4.24
CA LEU A 285 9.01 -6.22 -4.15
C LEU A 285 8.25 -7.54 -4.11
N GLU A 286 8.64 -8.51 -4.94
CA GLU A 286 7.98 -9.82 -5.01
C GLU A 286 8.08 -10.57 -3.68
N GLU A 287 9.25 -10.52 -3.03
CA GLU A 287 9.43 -11.14 -1.71
C GLU A 287 8.63 -10.42 -0.63
N ALA A 288 8.64 -9.09 -0.61
CA ALA A 288 7.86 -8.30 0.33
C ALA A 288 6.36 -8.58 0.18
N LEU A 289 5.84 -8.60 -1.05
CA LEU A 289 4.45 -8.94 -1.37
C LEU A 289 4.12 -10.38 -0.97
N TYR A 290 4.98 -11.35 -1.28
CA TYR A 290 4.80 -12.74 -0.88
C TYR A 290 4.65 -12.87 0.64
N LYS A 291 5.57 -12.27 1.40
CA LYS A 291 5.49 -12.24 2.88
C LYS A 291 4.24 -11.52 3.38
N GLY A 292 3.88 -10.41 2.73
CA GLY A 292 2.72 -9.58 3.09
C GLY A 292 1.40 -10.34 2.90
N LEU A 293 1.22 -10.96 1.74
CA LEU A 293 0.03 -11.73 1.41
C LEU A 293 -0.15 -12.93 2.36
N ILE A 294 0.92 -13.69 2.65
CA ILE A 294 0.87 -14.77 3.65
C ILE A 294 0.49 -14.22 5.03
N GLY A 295 1.10 -13.10 5.45
CA GLY A 295 0.78 -12.46 6.72
C GLY A 295 -0.66 -11.98 6.82
N ALA A 296 -1.27 -11.60 5.70
CA ALA A 296 -2.68 -11.23 5.58
C ALA A 296 -3.63 -12.43 5.44
N GLY A 297 -3.11 -13.67 5.50
CA GLY A 297 -3.90 -14.90 5.49
C GLY A 297 -4.10 -15.53 4.10
N TYR A 298 -3.45 -15.02 3.06
CA TYR A 298 -3.53 -15.64 1.73
C TYR A 298 -2.81 -16.99 1.71
N LYS A 299 -3.50 -18.00 1.17
CA LYS A 299 -2.91 -19.32 0.93
C LYS A 299 -2.26 -19.33 -0.45
N MET A 300 -0.93 -19.21 -0.50
CA MET A 300 -0.16 -19.13 -1.75
C MET A 300 -0.06 -20.50 -2.44
N LYS A 301 -1.17 -20.95 -3.07
CA LYS A 301 -1.23 -22.20 -3.85
C LYS A 301 -0.63 -21.98 -5.22
N LYS A 302 0.32 -22.82 -5.62
CA LYS A 302 1.01 -22.74 -6.93
C LYS A 302 0.39 -23.62 -8.02
N LYS A 303 -0.68 -24.38 -7.72
CA LYS A 303 -1.39 -25.26 -8.66
C LYS A 303 -2.88 -25.28 -8.35
N GLY A 304 -3.71 -25.57 -9.34
CA GLY A 304 -5.16 -25.72 -9.20
C GLY A 304 -5.93 -24.93 -10.25
N GLY A 305 -7.12 -24.44 -9.89
CA GLY A 305 -7.96 -23.68 -10.80
C GLY A 305 -8.07 -22.20 -10.41
N VAL A 306 -8.17 -21.35 -11.42
CA VAL A 306 -8.51 -19.93 -11.27
C VAL A 306 -9.83 -19.66 -11.99
N PHE A 307 -10.81 -19.13 -11.27
CA PHE A 307 -12.07 -18.71 -11.86
C PHE A 307 -12.06 -17.21 -12.13
N ILE A 308 -12.37 -16.81 -13.36
CA ILE A 308 -12.30 -15.43 -13.85
C ILE A 308 -13.66 -14.96 -14.36
N THR A 309 -14.17 -13.87 -13.79
CA THR A 309 -15.39 -13.19 -14.25
C THR A 309 -15.20 -11.68 -14.11
N VAL A 310 -15.10 -10.97 -15.21
CA VAL A 310 -14.81 -9.54 -15.24
C VAL A 310 -15.88 -8.74 -15.95
N ARG A 311 -16.02 -7.47 -15.57
CA ARG A 311 -16.88 -6.52 -16.28
C ARG A 311 -16.34 -6.20 -17.67
N ASN A 312 -17.16 -5.62 -18.53
CA ASN A 312 -16.78 -5.39 -19.92
C ASN A 312 -15.59 -4.43 -20.08
N SER A 313 -15.49 -3.41 -19.24
CA SER A 313 -14.35 -2.46 -19.27
C SER A 313 -13.00 -3.12 -18.99
N ASP A 314 -12.99 -4.20 -18.22
CA ASP A 314 -11.77 -4.88 -17.79
C ASP A 314 -11.33 -6.01 -18.75
N LYS A 315 -12.17 -6.29 -19.75
CA LYS A 315 -11.89 -7.35 -20.75
C LYS A 315 -10.64 -7.08 -21.59
N ALA A 316 -10.26 -5.83 -21.76
CA ALA A 316 -9.05 -5.48 -22.52
C ALA A 316 -7.76 -5.87 -21.78
N GLU A 317 -7.77 -5.83 -20.44
CA GLU A 317 -6.57 -6.08 -19.62
C GLU A 317 -6.49 -7.51 -19.09
N ILE A 318 -7.63 -8.18 -18.87
CA ILE A 318 -7.65 -9.49 -18.21
C ILE A 318 -6.87 -10.56 -18.98
N GLY A 319 -6.74 -10.44 -20.30
CA GLY A 319 -6.06 -11.41 -21.13
C GLY A 319 -4.61 -11.63 -20.73
N GLU A 320 -3.84 -10.55 -20.58
CA GLU A 320 -2.44 -10.58 -20.16
C GLU A 320 -2.28 -11.16 -18.75
N ILE A 321 -3.17 -10.76 -17.83
CA ILE A 321 -3.15 -11.22 -16.44
C ILE A 321 -3.48 -12.71 -16.37
N ALA A 322 -4.54 -13.15 -17.06
CA ALA A 322 -4.95 -14.55 -17.11
C ALA A 322 -3.86 -15.44 -17.75
N LYS A 323 -3.12 -14.90 -18.74
CA LYS A 323 -2.01 -15.58 -19.38
C LYS A 323 -0.91 -15.93 -18.38
N LYS A 324 -0.58 -15.03 -17.44
CA LYS A 324 0.39 -15.31 -16.36
C LYS A 324 -0.02 -16.54 -15.53
N TYR A 325 -1.30 -16.63 -15.13
CA TYR A 325 -1.81 -17.80 -14.39
C TYR A 325 -1.81 -19.08 -15.23
N TYR A 326 -2.19 -18.97 -16.51
CA TYR A 326 -2.20 -20.09 -17.44
C TYR A 326 -0.79 -20.66 -17.65
N ASP A 327 0.20 -19.80 -17.84
CA ASP A 327 1.61 -20.17 -18.03
C ASP A 327 2.25 -20.78 -16.77
N LEU A 328 1.72 -20.45 -15.59
CA LEU A 328 2.07 -21.09 -14.31
C LEU A 328 1.43 -22.48 -14.15
N GLY A 329 0.61 -22.92 -15.12
CA GLY A 329 -0.04 -24.23 -15.12
C GLY A 329 -1.37 -24.30 -14.36
N PHE A 330 -1.99 -23.14 -14.07
CA PHE A 330 -3.35 -23.14 -13.52
C PHE A 330 -4.38 -23.49 -14.59
N ARG A 331 -5.39 -24.29 -14.24
CA ARG A 331 -6.57 -24.48 -15.07
C ARG A 331 -7.46 -23.25 -14.98
N ILE A 332 -7.73 -22.62 -16.11
CA ILE A 332 -8.56 -21.40 -16.17
C ILE A 332 -10.01 -21.78 -16.39
N TYR A 333 -10.89 -21.21 -15.59
CA TYR A 333 -12.34 -21.28 -15.69
C TYR A 333 -12.86 -19.86 -15.85
N ALA A 334 -13.83 -19.63 -16.73
CA ALA A 334 -14.37 -18.29 -16.94
C ALA A 334 -15.85 -18.31 -17.33
N THR A 335 -16.58 -17.23 -17.03
CA THR A 335 -17.89 -17.03 -17.64
C THR A 335 -17.77 -16.83 -19.15
N GLU A 336 -18.78 -17.23 -19.92
CA GLU A 336 -18.75 -17.32 -21.38
C GLU A 336 -18.13 -16.07 -22.04
N GLY A 337 -18.66 -14.88 -21.79
CA GLY A 337 -18.12 -13.66 -22.39
C GLY A 337 -16.70 -13.27 -21.93
N THR A 338 -16.19 -13.85 -20.83
CA THR A 338 -14.78 -13.72 -20.44
C THR A 338 -13.94 -14.81 -21.13
N ALA A 339 -14.43 -16.04 -21.23
CA ALA A 339 -13.75 -17.14 -21.91
C ALA A 339 -13.48 -16.80 -23.39
N ASP A 340 -14.43 -16.17 -24.08
CA ASP A 340 -14.28 -15.72 -25.48
C ASP A 340 -13.13 -14.73 -25.65
N VAL A 341 -12.95 -13.84 -24.68
CA VAL A 341 -11.82 -12.90 -24.67
C VAL A 341 -10.50 -13.66 -24.45
N LEU A 342 -10.46 -14.56 -23.45
CA LEU A 342 -9.25 -15.31 -23.10
C LEU A 342 -8.78 -16.21 -24.25
N LYS A 343 -9.68 -16.72 -25.05
CA LYS A 343 -9.35 -17.50 -26.25
C LYS A 343 -8.47 -16.73 -27.24
N LYS A 344 -8.65 -15.41 -27.35
CA LYS A 344 -7.84 -14.55 -28.23
C LYS A 344 -6.38 -14.46 -27.76
N TYR A 345 -6.12 -14.76 -26.49
CA TYR A 345 -4.78 -14.82 -25.87
C TYR A 345 -4.19 -16.24 -25.84
N GLY A 346 -4.81 -17.19 -26.56
CA GLY A 346 -4.36 -18.58 -26.61
C GLY A 346 -4.61 -19.35 -25.30
N ILE A 347 -5.55 -18.91 -24.47
CA ILE A 347 -5.87 -19.55 -23.21
C ILE A 347 -7.08 -20.49 -23.41
N ASP A 348 -6.87 -21.79 -23.17
CA ASP A 348 -7.95 -22.79 -23.17
C ASP A 348 -8.73 -22.72 -21.84
N ALA A 349 -9.66 -21.77 -21.76
CA ALA A 349 -10.50 -21.57 -20.59
C ALA A 349 -11.76 -22.45 -20.65
N VAL A 350 -12.05 -23.14 -19.54
CA VAL A 350 -13.31 -23.88 -19.39
C VAL A 350 -14.45 -22.88 -19.16
N SER A 351 -15.40 -22.83 -20.09
CA SER A 351 -16.59 -21.97 -19.96
C SER A 351 -17.52 -22.48 -18.87
N VAL A 352 -17.98 -21.58 -18.02
CA VAL A 352 -18.85 -21.87 -16.87
C VAL A 352 -20.11 -21.03 -16.96
N LYS A 353 -21.27 -21.67 -16.79
CA LYS A 353 -22.56 -20.99 -16.82
C LYS A 353 -22.77 -20.10 -15.61
N LYS A 354 -23.47 -18.99 -15.80
CA LYS A 354 -23.91 -18.12 -14.72
C LYS A 354 -24.95 -18.83 -13.83
N ILE A 355 -25.19 -18.29 -12.65
CA ILE A 355 -26.08 -18.91 -11.63
C ILE A 355 -27.51 -19.09 -12.20
N HIS A 356 -28.01 -18.12 -12.94
CA HIS A 356 -29.37 -18.16 -13.50
C HIS A 356 -29.49 -19.04 -14.76
N GLU A 357 -28.36 -19.40 -15.42
CA GLU A 357 -28.36 -20.20 -16.64
C GLU A 357 -28.40 -21.70 -16.38
N SER A 358 -28.02 -22.14 -15.18
CA SER A 358 -28.03 -23.58 -14.81
C SER A 358 -28.13 -23.76 -13.31
N LYS A 359 -28.91 -24.77 -12.87
CA LYS A 359 -29.05 -25.11 -11.44
C LYS A 359 -27.92 -25.99 -10.91
N THR A 360 -27.29 -26.80 -11.73
CA THR A 360 -26.38 -27.88 -11.33
C THR A 360 -24.94 -27.73 -11.83
N ASN A 361 -24.71 -26.89 -12.84
CA ASN A 361 -23.37 -26.69 -13.40
C ASN A 361 -23.14 -25.21 -13.66
N ASN A 362 -22.94 -24.46 -12.60
CA ASN A 362 -22.78 -23.02 -12.63
C ASN A 362 -21.57 -22.57 -11.79
N THR A 363 -21.37 -21.26 -11.71
CA THR A 363 -20.25 -20.64 -10.98
C THR A 363 -20.20 -21.01 -9.49
N LEU A 364 -21.36 -21.15 -8.82
CA LEU A 364 -21.38 -21.53 -7.39
C LEU A 364 -20.96 -22.99 -7.19
N THR A 365 -21.50 -23.91 -8.00
CA THR A 365 -21.14 -25.33 -7.92
C THR A 365 -19.67 -25.57 -8.26
N LEU A 366 -19.09 -24.76 -9.16
CA LEU A 366 -17.65 -24.78 -9.44
C LEU A 366 -16.83 -24.37 -8.20
N ILE A 367 -17.18 -23.26 -7.53
CA ILE A 367 -16.49 -22.79 -6.32
C ILE A 367 -16.60 -23.84 -5.19
N GLU A 368 -17.76 -24.47 -5.05
CA GLU A 368 -17.99 -25.53 -4.06
C GLU A 368 -17.23 -26.83 -4.35
N SER A 369 -16.84 -27.08 -5.59
CA SER A 369 -16.15 -28.31 -6.01
C SER A 369 -14.76 -28.50 -5.42
N GLY A 370 -14.15 -27.48 -4.82
CA GLY A 370 -12.77 -27.52 -4.32
C GLY A 370 -11.70 -27.41 -5.40
N LYS A 371 -12.08 -27.27 -6.68
CA LYS A 371 -11.15 -27.16 -7.81
C LYS A 371 -10.52 -25.77 -7.92
N ILE A 372 -11.13 -24.75 -7.31
CA ILE A 372 -10.74 -23.35 -7.45
C ILE A 372 -9.89 -22.90 -6.25
N GLN A 373 -8.73 -22.32 -6.51
CA GLN A 373 -7.82 -21.75 -5.53
C GLN A 373 -7.85 -20.23 -5.50
N TYR A 374 -8.20 -19.59 -6.62
CA TYR A 374 -8.32 -18.13 -6.73
C TYR A 374 -9.54 -17.77 -7.56
N VAL A 375 -10.17 -16.67 -7.18
CA VAL A 375 -11.27 -16.06 -7.95
C VAL A 375 -10.88 -14.64 -8.30
N ILE A 376 -10.97 -14.25 -9.57
CA ILE A 376 -10.84 -12.88 -10.06
C ILE A 376 -12.22 -12.41 -10.46
N SER A 377 -12.78 -11.45 -9.72
CA SER A 377 -14.15 -10.98 -9.91
C SER A 377 -14.24 -9.46 -9.78
N THR A 378 -14.19 -8.74 -10.91
CA THR A 378 -14.18 -7.27 -10.93
C THR A 378 -15.56 -6.64 -11.16
N SER A 379 -16.62 -7.44 -11.20
CA SER A 379 -17.98 -6.92 -11.40
C SER A 379 -18.40 -6.05 -10.21
N ALA A 380 -18.53 -4.74 -10.45
CA ALA A 380 -18.88 -3.74 -9.45
C ALA A 380 -20.39 -3.43 -9.40
N LYS A 381 -21.22 -4.05 -10.28
CA LYS A 381 -22.67 -3.73 -10.33
C LYS A 381 -23.34 -4.07 -9.01
N GLY A 382 -23.56 -3.03 -8.23
CA GLY A 382 -24.50 -2.87 -7.14
C GLY A 382 -24.28 -3.73 -5.90
N ARG A 383 -24.63 -3.16 -4.77
CA ARG A 383 -24.67 -3.81 -3.45
C ARG A 383 -25.90 -4.73 -3.28
N ILE A 384 -26.65 -5.03 -4.36
CA ILE A 384 -27.88 -5.83 -4.30
C ILE A 384 -27.50 -7.31 -4.03
N PRO A 385 -27.89 -7.89 -2.88
CA PRO A 385 -27.51 -9.25 -2.49
C PRO A 385 -27.95 -10.35 -3.47
N SER A 386 -28.95 -10.09 -4.28
CA SER A 386 -29.46 -11.05 -5.26
C SER A 386 -28.59 -11.20 -6.50
N ARG A 387 -27.64 -10.30 -6.74
CA ARG A 387 -26.78 -10.35 -7.94
C ARG A 387 -25.78 -11.51 -7.88
N ASP A 388 -25.51 -12.10 -9.03
CA ASP A 388 -24.58 -13.24 -9.17
C ASP A 388 -23.17 -12.92 -8.65
N SER A 389 -22.68 -11.70 -8.91
CA SER A 389 -21.35 -11.27 -8.47
C SER A 389 -21.23 -11.24 -6.93
N VAL A 390 -22.25 -10.77 -6.23
CA VAL A 390 -22.28 -10.75 -4.76
C VAL A 390 -22.35 -12.19 -4.22
N LYS A 391 -23.19 -13.04 -4.79
CA LYS A 391 -23.30 -14.47 -4.40
C LYS A 391 -21.96 -15.22 -4.59
N ILE A 392 -21.28 -14.98 -5.73
CA ILE A 392 -19.97 -15.56 -6.02
C ILE A 392 -18.96 -15.13 -4.94
N ARG A 393 -18.83 -13.82 -4.68
CA ARG A 393 -17.89 -13.30 -3.69
C ARG A 393 -18.17 -13.80 -2.27
N ARG A 394 -19.43 -13.86 -1.87
CA ARG A 394 -19.81 -14.45 -0.56
C ARG A 394 -19.43 -15.91 -0.48
N LYS A 395 -19.67 -16.68 -1.55
CA LYS A 395 -19.30 -18.10 -1.59
C LYS A 395 -17.79 -18.32 -1.49
N THR A 396 -16.96 -17.42 -2.05
CA THR A 396 -15.51 -17.49 -1.89
C THR A 396 -15.06 -17.28 -0.44
N VAL A 397 -15.69 -16.32 0.27
CA VAL A 397 -15.44 -16.12 1.71
C VAL A 397 -15.79 -17.36 2.52
N GLU A 398 -16.98 -17.95 2.30
CA GLU A 398 -17.42 -19.18 2.97
C GLU A 398 -16.46 -20.36 2.75
N ARG A 399 -15.81 -20.42 1.59
CA ARG A 399 -14.86 -21.46 1.21
C ARG A 399 -13.40 -21.12 1.50
N ASN A 400 -13.16 -19.94 2.07
CA ASN A 400 -11.82 -19.42 2.35
C ASN A 400 -10.91 -19.43 1.09
N ILE A 401 -11.47 -18.98 -0.04
CA ILE A 401 -10.79 -18.83 -1.32
C ILE A 401 -10.52 -17.34 -1.54
N PRO A 402 -9.26 -16.93 -1.80
CA PRO A 402 -8.94 -15.55 -2.14
C PRO A 402 -9.75 -15.06 -3.34
N CYS A 403 -10.49 -13.97 -3.14
CA CYS A 403 -11.27 -13.31 -4.18
C CYS A 403 -10.66 -11.94 -4.49
N LEU A 404 -10.06 -11.82 -5.66
CA LEU A 404 -9.38 -10.63 -6.13
C LEU A 404 -10.38 -9.78 -6.91
N THR A 405 -10.67 -8.60 -6.40
CA THR A 405 -11.67 -7.69 -6.97
C THR A 405 -11.05 -6.54 -7.76
N SER A 406 -9.70 -6.46 -7.75
CA SER A 406 -8.89 -5.57 -8.58
C SER A 406 -8.01 -6.39 -9.54
N LEU A 407 -7.87 -5.92 -10.78
CA LEU A 407 -6.93 -6.51 -11.75
C LEU A 407 -5.47 -6.29 -11.31
N ASP A 408 -5.18 -5.17 -10.67
CA ASP A 408 -3.84 -4.84 -10.19
C ASP A 408 -3.38 -5.82 -9.12
N THR A 409 -4.24 -6.12 -8.13
CA THR A 409 -3.98 -7.15 -7.11
C THR A 409 -3.84 -8.53 -7.74
N ALA A 410 -4.66 -8.85 -8.74
CA ALA A 410 -4.57 -10.13 -9.47
C ALA A 410 -3.26 -10.26 -10.22
N ASN A 411 -2.80 -9.18 -10.85
CA ASN A 411 -1.52 -9.12 -11.54
C ASN A 411 -0.33 -9.30 -10.57
N ALA A 412 -0.32 -8.54 -9.47
CA ALA A 412 0.70 -8.63 -8.44
C ALA A 412 0.78 -10.03 -7.80
N LEU A 413 -0.37 -10.66 -7.55
CA LEU A 413 -0.41 -12.05 -7.07
C LEU A 413 0.17 -13.04 -8.09
N ALA A 414 -0.11 -12.88 -9.38
CA ALA A 414 0.46 -13.73 -10.43
C ALA A 414 1.99 -13.62 -10.45
N ASP A 415 2.54 -12.42 -10.35
CA ASP A 415 3.98 -12.18 -10.29
C ASP A 415 4.62 -12.79 -9.02
N CYS A 416 3.95 -12.69 -7.87
CA CYS A 416 4.35 -13.40 -6.66
C CYS A 416 4.34 -14.92 -6.82
N LEU A 417 3.32 -15.49 -7.47
CA LEU A 417 3.23 -16.94 -7.69
C LEU A 417 4.29 -17.44 -8.66
N LYS A 418 4.70 -16.62 -9.64
CA LYS A 418 5.79 -16.88 -10.58
C LYS A 418 7.15 -16.90 -9.88
N SER A 419 7.30 -16.13 -8.81
CA SER A 419 8.54 -16.08 -8.05
C SER A 419 8.86 -17.42 -7.39
N HIS A 420 10.13 -17.66 -7.11
CA HIS A 420 10.62 -18.87 -6.43
C HIS A 420 10.46 -18.82 -4.90
N TYR A 421 9.94 -17.72 -4.35
CA TYR A 421 9.80 -17.56 -2.91
C TYR A 421 8.86 -18.59 -2.28
N SER A 422 9.25 -19.02 -1.10
CA SER A 422 8.52 -19.95 -0.23
C SER A 422 8.76 -19.56 1.22
N GLN A 423 8.04 -20.14 2.16
CA GLN A 423 8.26 -19.89 3.59
C GLN A 423 9.69 -20.22 4.06
N HIS A 424 10.40 -21.07 3.32
CA HIS A 424 11.77 -21.50 3.64
C HIS A 424 12.86 -20.72 2.89
N SER A 425 12.50 -19.90 1.89
CA SER A 425 13.46 -19.16 1.05
C SER A 425 13.38 -17.63 1.23
N THR A 426 12.57 -17.15 2.18
CA THR A 426 12.47 -15.72 2.47
C THR A 426 13.52 -15.29 3.50
N GLU A 427 14.11 -14.11 3.29
CA GLU A 427 15.06 -13.51 4.21
C GLU A 427 14.38 -12.94 5.46
N LEU A 428 15.00 -13.10 6.64
CA LEU A 428 14.59 -12.41 7.86
C LEU A 428 15.33 -11.07 7.93
N ILE A 429 14.58 -9.98 8.12
CA ILE A 429 15.12 -8.62 8.24
C ILE A 429 14.78 -8.08 9.62
N ASP A 430 15.79 -7.62 10.36
CA ASP A 430 15.59 -6.92 11.61
C ASP A 430 15.09 -5.50 11.33
N ILE A 431 13.82 -5.28 11.60
CA ILE A 431 13.14 -4.02 11.31
C ILE A 431 13.66 -2.85 12.17
N ASN A 432 14.30 -3.12 13.30
CA ASN A 432 14.88 -2.08 14.17
C ASN A 432 16.25 -1.61 13.68
N HIS A 433 16.94 -2.43 12.87
CA HIS A 433 18.28 -2.17 12.36
C HIS A 433 18.36 -2.11 10.84
N MET A 434 17.24 -1.84 10.17
CA MET A 434 17.16 -1.79 8.70
C MET A 434 18.06 -0.76 8.03
N ARG A 435 18.53 0.23 8.78
CA ARG A 435 19.37 1.34 8.28
C ARG A 435 20.82 1.24 8.68
N GLU A 436 21.16 0.31 9.54
CA GLU A 436 22.53 -0.05 9.73
C GLU A 436 23.01 -0.59 8.38
N GLU A 437 24.07 0.03 7.82
CA GLU A 437 24.68 -0.49 6.60
C GLU A 437 24.88 -1.98 6.80
N LYS A 438 24.36 -2.80 5.88
CA LYS A 438 24.81 -4.20 5.80
C LYS A 438 26.29 -4.11 5.51
N LEU A 439 27.10 -4.10 6.54
CA LEU A 439 28.51 -4.48 6.43
C LEU A 439 28.48 -5.93 5.92
N MET A 440 28.56 -6.08 4.62
CA MET A 440 28.74 -7.38 3.98
C MET A 440 30.13 -7.85 4.33
N LEU A 441 30.23 -8.54 5.47
CA LEU A 441 31.49 -9.13 5.88
C LEU A 441 31.78 -10.31 4.95
N LYS A 442 32.85 -10.17 4.15
CA LYS A 442 33.37 -11.29 3.39
C LYS A 442 34.26 -12.11 4.32
N PHE A 443 33.99 -13.38 4.47
CA PHE A 443 34.74 -14.29 5.30
C PHE A 443 34.86 -15.66 4.66
N THR A 444 35.86 -16.43 5.12
CA THR A 444 35.99 -17.84 4.83
C THR A 444 36.06 -18.59 6.14
N LYS A 445 35.21 -19.57 6.35
CA LYS A 445 35.30 -20.46 7.51
C LYS A 445 36.24 -21.61 7.20
N MET A 446 37.26 -21.83 8.03
CA MET A 446 38.23 -22.90 7.88
C MET A 446 38.35 -23.71 9.17
N GLN A 447 38.59 -25.01 9.02
CA GLN A 447 38.86 -25.91 10.11
C GLN A 447 40.26 -26.54 9.91
N GLY A 448 41.01 -26.62 10.98
CA GLY A 448 42.32 -27.31 11.00
C GLY A 448 42.62 -27.88 12.37
N ILE A 449 42.96 -29.18 12.45
CA ILE A 449 43.43 -29.87 13.67
C ILE A 449 42.50 -29.63 14.88
N GLY A 450 41.19 -29.68 14.64
CA GLY A 450 40.18 -29.51 15.70
C GLY A 450 39.80 -28.06 16.02
N ASN A 451 40.45 -27.06 15.45
CA ASN A 451 40.11 -25.64 15.60
C ASN A 451 39.34 -25.13 14.40
N ASP A 452 38.39 -24.24 14.63
CA ASP A 452 37.40 -23.77 13.72
C ASP A 452 37.33 -22.23 13.75
N TYR A 453 37.97 -21.57 12.77
CA TYR A 453 38.13 -20.12 12.74
C TYR A 453 37.43 -19.48 11.52
N ILE A 454 36.98 -18.24 11.70
CA ILE A 454 36.39 -17.38 10.68
C ILE A 454 37.45 -16.39 10.20
N TYR A 455 37.91 -16.55 8.96
CA TYR A 455 38.97 -15.72 8.35
C TYR A 455 38.33 -14.54 7.61
N CYS A 456 38.77 -13.32 7.92
CA CYS A 456 38.36 -12.09 7.29
C CYS A 456 39.58 -11.35 6.71
N SER A 457 39.55 -11.06 5.41
CA SER A 457 40.55 -10.19 4.78
C SER A 457 40.24 -8.73 5.10
N THR A 458 41.25 -7.93 5.44
CA THR A 458 41.13 -6.47 5.58
C THR A 458 41.83 -5.72 4.43
N PHE A 459 42.14 -6.42 3.32
CA PHE A 459 42.66 -5.80 2.09
C PHE A 459 41.57 -5.08 1.31
N ASP A 460 40.33 -5.58 1.38
CA ASP A 460 39.19 -5.16 0.59
C ASP A 460 37.94 -4.81 1.44
N GLN A 461 38.05 -4.80 2.75
CA GLN A 461 37.03 -4.40 3.70
C GLN A 461 37.63 -3.88 5.00
N GLU A 462 36.94 -2.95 5.66
CA GLU A 462 37.31 -2.40 6.95
C GLU A 462 36.55 -3.11 8.08
N ILE A 463 37.29 -3.47 9.17
CA ILE A 463 36.72 -4.07 10.37
C ILE A 463 37.03 -3.14 11.55
N SER A 464 36.04 -2.35 11.95
CA SER A 464 36.21 -1.28 12.95
C SER A 464 36.27 -1.76 14.40
N ASN A 465 35.67 -2.91 14.73
CA ASN A 465 35.66 -3.48 16.10
C ASN A 465 35.75 -5.01 16.04
N PRO A 466 36.99 -5.53 15.87
CA PRO A 466 37.19 -6.95 15.72
C PRO A 466 36.92 -7.76 17.00
N GLU A 467 37.08 -7.18 18.20
CA GLU A 467 36.78 -7.82 19.47
C GLU A 467 35.30 -8.17 19.58
N ALA A 468 34.40 -7.19 19.36
CA ALA A 468 32.98 -7.41 19.38
C ALA A 468 32.50 -8.31 18.23
N LEU A 469 33.16 -8.20 17.07
CA LEU A 469 32.87 -9.05 15.92
C LEU A 469 33.20 -10.51 16.23
N ALA A 470 34.31 -10.79 16.89
CA ALA A 470 34.75 -12.13 17.30
C ALA A 470 33.68 -12.78 18.21
N VAL A 471 33.25 -12.09 19.25
CA VAL A 471 32.21 -12.58 20.17
C VAL A 471 30.92 -12.90 19.38
N ARG A 472 30.45 -11.99 18.52
CA ARG A 472 29.23 -12.15 17.77
C ARG A 472 29.29 -13.29 16.75
N LEU A 473 30.38 -13.40 15.97
CA LEU A 473 30.46 -14.38 14.89
C LEU A 473 30.79 -15.78 15.42
N SER A 474 31.49 -15.89 16.53
CA SER A 474 31.90 -17.18 17.11
C SER A 474 30.78 -17.90 17.83
N ASP A 475 29.68 -17.21 18.16
CA ASP A 475 28.50 -17.83 18.77
C ASP A 475 27.98 -18.95 17.87
N ARG A 476 27.84 -20.18 18.43
CA ARG A 476 27.41 -21.37 17.68
C ARG A 476 25.92 -21.46 17.48
N HIS A 477 25.13 -20.61 18.18
CA HIS A 477 23.64 -20.59 18.09
C HIS A 477 23.13 -19.39 17.29
N PHE A 478 23.79 -18.21 17.42
CA PHE A 478 23.32 -16.95 16.85
C PHE A 478 24.32 -16.31 15.88
N GLY A 479 25.50 -16.90 15.72
CA GLY A 479 26.55 -16.46 14.81
C GLY A 479 26.86 -17.49 13.73
N ILE A 480 28.05 -17.41 13.16
CA ILE A 480 28.63 -18.40 12.21
C ILE A 480 29.08 -19.64 12.96
N GLY A 481 29.45 -19.47 14.23
CA GLY A 481 30.03 -20.47 15.09
C GLY A 481 31.53 -20.69 14.78
N GLY A 482 32.34 -20.74 15.81
CA GLY A 482 33.80 -20.97 15.66
C GLY A 482 34.52 -20.71 16.96
N ASP A 483 35.85 -20.94 16.94
CA ASP A 483 36.73 -20.72 18.11
C ASP A 483 37.23 -19.26 18.16
N GLY A 484 36.94 -18.48 17.12
CA GLY A 484 37.32 -17.08 17.00
C GLY A 484 37.35 -16.58 15.56
N ILE A 485 37.89 -15.38 15.38
CA ILE A 485 38.15 -14.80 14.06
C ILE A 485 39.62 -14.60 13.82
N ILE A 486 40.03 -14.71 12.58
CA ILE A 486 41.39 -14.38 12.13
C ILE A 486 41.33 -13.30 11.08
N LEU A 487 41.96 -12.16 11.31
CA LEU A 487 42.11 -11.09 10.36
C LEU A 487 43.39 -11.24 9.56
N VAL A 488 43.26 -11.24 8.24
CA VAL A 488 44.40 -11.19 7.31
C VAL A 488 44.55 -9.72 6.87
N CYS A 489 45.58 -9.07 7.44
CA CYS A 489 45.77 -7.62 7.29
C CYS A 489 46.96 -7.30 6.37
N PRO A 490 47.02 -6.12 5.72
CA PRO A 490 48.16 -5.62 5.02
C PRO A 490 49.40 -5.55 5.96
N SER A 491 50.57 -5.85 5.43
CA SER A 491 51.88 -5.79 6.15
C SER A 491 52.87 -4.95 5.36
N LYS A 492 53.78 -4.29 6.06
CA LYS A 492 54.88 -3.53 5.44
C LYS A 492 56.18 -4.37 5.32
N VAL A 493 56.18 -5.53 5.93
CA VAL A 493 57.42 -6.35 6.07
C VAL A 493 57.23 -7.81 5.61
N ALA A 494 56.03 -8.20 5.29
CA ALA A 494 55.65 -9.52 4.78
C ALA A 494 54.46 -9.42 3.85
N ASP A 495 54.05 -10.52 3.19
CA ASP A 495 52.92 -10.56 2.29
C ASP A 495 51.60 -10.22 2.99
N ALA A 496 51.48 -10.61 4.27
CA ALA A 496 50.32 -10.29 5.12
C ALA A 496 50.71 -10.32 6.60
N LYS A 497 49.88 -9.69 7.44
CA LYS A 497 49.92 -9.78 8.91
C LYS A 497 48.64 -10.47 9.39
N MET A 498 48.76 -11.43 10.27
CA MET A 498 47.65 -12.10 10.91
C MET A 498 47.38 -11.50 12.29
N LYS A 499 46.10 -11.28 12.62
CA LYS A 499 45.61 -10.98 13.95
C LYS A 499 44.52 -11.98 14.31
N MET A 500 44.57 -12.53 15.49
CA MET A 500 43.62 -13.51 15.97
C MET A 500 42.84 -12.95 17.16
N TYR A 501 41.54 -13.17 17.16
CA TYR A 501 40.64 -12.84 18.27
C TYR A 501 39.84 -14.09 18.66
N ASN A 502 39.89 -14.43 19.93
CA ASN A 502 39.20 -15.57 20.50
C ASN A 502 37.67 -15.34 20.55
N LEU A 503 36.92 -16.41 20.83
CA LEU A 503 35.45 -16.35 20.94
C LEU A 503 34.95 -15.41 22.04
N ASP A 504 35.76 -15.03 23.01
CA ASP A 504 35.48 -14.06 24.07
C ASP A 504 35.87 -12.61 23.69
N GLY A 505 36.40 -12.39 22.49
CA GLY A 505 36.88 -11.11 21.98
C GLY A 505 38.33 -10.77 22.37
N SER A 506 39.01 -11.57 23.17
CA SER A 506 40.40 -11.32 23.52
C SER A 506 41.35 -11.51 22.33
N GLU A 507 42.31 -10.60 22.13
CA GLU A 507 43.33 -10.74 21.09
C GLU A 507 44.31 -11.86 21.48
N GLY A 508 44.48 -12.83 20.60
CA GLY A 508 45.40 -13.93 20.77
C GLY A 508 46.83 -13.46 20.55
N LYS A 509 47.70 -13.75 21.50
CA LYS A 509 49.15 -13.58 21.32
C LYS A 509 49.68 -14.74 20.48
N MET A 510 50.28 -14.46 19.34
CA MET A 510 51.07 -15.41 18.56
C MET A 510 52.50 -15.22 18.78
#